data_40e27779b0562fe021767509dd55393d
#
_entry.id   40e27779b0562fe021767509dd55393d
#
_cell.length_a   1.000
_cell.length_b   1.000
_cell.length_c   1.000
_cell.angle_alpha   90.00
_cell.angle_beta   90.00
_cell.angle_gamma   90.00
#
_symmetry.space_group_name_H-M   'P 1'
#
loop_
_entity.id
_entity.type
_entity.pdbx_description
1 polymer ?
#
loop_
_entity_poly.entity_id
_entity_poly.type
_entity_poly.pdbx_seq_one_letter_code
_entity_poly.pdbx_strand_id
1 'polypeptide(L)'
;MADPDSGKPPPARPGTPNRASRALPLPGLERVPWWIVILLLAGILAAMIIFTSSDYTSIIALLSSGIYLTLYVTFFAYAFALIFGLIAGLMRVSRNPILYTTGTLYVEVIRGIPLLVQILYFFYVIAPFLADRVPEPFDQWFRSEVNEGIIALAIGYGAYLAEVYRAGIEAIPRGQTEAARSLGMSYVQAMRYVVLPQAIRIILPPLGNDFVSMLKDSALTSAISVKDLTLW
;
A
#
# COMPACT_ATOMS: atom_id res chain seq x y z
N MET A 1 16.56 71.14 57.27
CA MET A 1 16.45 70.56 55.95
C MET A 1 15.60 69.29 56.13
N ALA A 2 14.30 69.39 55.91
CA ALA A 2 13.32 68.32 56.21
C ALA A 2 13.18 67.43 55.00
N ASP A 3 13.19 66.13 55.26
CA ASP A 3 13.07 65.08 54.26
C ASP A 3 11.59 65.01 53.77
N PRO A 4 11.33 65.15 52.44
CA PRO A 4 9.97 65.23 51.92
C PRO A 4 9.31 63.87 51.64
N ASP A 5 9.85 62.70 52.03
CA ASP A 5 9.35 61.42 51.60
C ASP A 5 8.71 60.54 52.71
N SER A 6 8.31 61.14 53.86
CA SER A 6 7.71 60.41 54.98
C SER A 6 6.20 60.12 54.87
N GLY A 7 5.56 60.30 53.72
CA GLY A 7 4.11 60.23 53.57
C GLY A 7 3.52 59.21 52.58
N LYS A 8 4.31 58.30 51.96
CA LYS A 8 3.75 57.34 51.03
C LYS A 8 3.27 56.08 51.77
N PRO A 9 1.99 55.70 51.61
CA PRO A 9 1.51 54.45 52.14
C PRO A 9 2.23 53.24 51.45
N PRO A 10 2.46 52.11 52.17
CA PRO A 10 3.14 50.96 51.64
C PRO A 10 2.34 50.33 50.47
N PRO A 11 3.03 49.77 49.45
CA PRO A 11 2.36 49.19 48.35
C PRO A 11 1.46 48.00 48.78
N ALA A 12 0.23 47.96 48.21
CA ALA A 12 -0.74 46.93 48.50
C ALA A 12 -0.16 45.55 48.19
N ARG A 13 -0.26 44.61 49.14
CA ARG A 13 0.15 43.21 48.96
C ARG A 13 -0.66 42.62 47.79
N PRO A 14 -0.02 41.87 46.87
CA PRO A 14 -0.75 41.21 45.81
C PRO A 14 -1.77 40.25 46.43
N GLY A 15 -3.05 40.42 46.06
CA GLY A 15 -4.17 39.63 46.56
C GLY A 15 -3.93 38.13 46.32
N THR A 16 -4.10 37.34 47.38
CA THR A 16 -4.13 35.87 47.29
C THR A 16 -5.17 35.47 46.27
N PRO A 17 -4.83 34.63 45.28
CA PRO A 17 -5.82 34.17 44.32
C PRO A 17 -6.93 33.44 45.05
N ASN A 18 -8.15 33.89 44.80
CA ASN A 18 -9.39 33.31 45.34
C ASN A 18 -9.47 31.81 44.96
N ARG A 19 -9.40 30.93 45.98
CA ARG A 19 -9.47 29.48 45.83
C ARG A 19 -10.90 28.96 45.62
N ALA A 20 -11.87 29.83 45.48
CA ALA A 20 -13.26 29.44 45.24
C ALA A 20 -13.56 29.41 43.76
N SER A 21 -13.60 28.25 43.18
CA SER A 21 -14.14 27.82 41.87
C SER A 21 -13.12 27.16 40.93
N ARG A 22 -12.30 26.26 41.45
CA ARG A 22 -11.84 25.16 40.58
C ARG A 22 -12.91 24.09 40.59
N ALA A 23 -14.01 24.30 39.85
CA ALA A 23 -14.80 23.22 39.35
C ALA A 23 -13.81 22.34 38.54
N LEU A 24 -13.59 21.12 38.98
CA LEU A 24 -12.80 20.12 38.24
C LEU A 24 -13.44 20.02 36.86
N PRO A 25 -12.76 20.36 35.77
CA PRO A 25 -13.30 20.10 34.45
C PRO A 25 -13.47 18.59 34.34
N LEU A 26 -14.70 18.14 34.11
CA LEU A 26 -14.95 16.74 33.79
C LEU A 26 -14.12 16.44 32.51
N PRO A 27 -13.11 15.56 32.58
CA PRO A 27 -12.25 15.31 31.44
C PRO A 27 -13.04 14.51 30.40
N GLY A 28 -13.38 15.11 29.28
CA GLY A 28 -13.69 14.34 28.10
C GLY A 28 -14.81 14.80 27.18
N LEU A 29 -15.87 15.47 27.67
CA LEU A 29 -17.04 15.78 26.83
C LEU A 29 -16.92 17.06 26.00
N GLU A 30 -16.09 18.02 26.41
CA GLU A 30 -15.91 19.28 25.69
C GLU A 30 -14.99 19.21 24.48
N ARG A 31 -14.34 18.06 24.22
CA ARG A 31 -13.37 17.87 23.12
C ARG A 31 -13.84 16.90 22.04
N VAL A 32 -15.02 16.32 22.13
CA VAL A 32 -15.54 15.50 21.05
C VAL A 32 -16.06 16.45 19.97
N PRO A 33 -15.45 16.50 18.80
CA PRO A 33 -15.92 17.39 17.75
C PRO A 33 -17.31 16.93 17.31
N TRP A 34 -18.29 17.82 17.35
CA TRP A 34 -19.67 17.55 17.03
C TRP A 34 -19.87 16.85 15.67
N TRP A 35 -18.97 17.09 14.72
CA TRP A 35 -18.98 16.41 13.43
C TRP A 35 -18.78 14.90 13.54
N ILE A 36 -17.99 14.40 14.52
CA ILE A 36 -17.85 12.94 14.77
C ILE A 36 -19.17 12.36 15.26
N VAL A 37 -19.85 13.06 16.18
CA VAL A 37 -21.17 12.62 16.70
C VAL A 37 -22.19 12.58 15.57
N ILE A 38 -22.23 13.61 14.72
CA ILE A 38 -23.12 13.68 13.56
C ILE A 38 -22.83 12.53 12.58
N LEU A 39 -21.54 12.26 12.30
CA LEU A 39 -21.15 11.14 11.43
C LEU A 39 -21.53 9.78 12.02
N LEU A 40 -21.35 9.58 13.31
CA LEU A 40 -21.76 8.34 14.00
C LEU A 40 -23.27 8.16 13.97
N LEU A 41 -24.04 9.20 14.27
CA LEU A 41 -25.50 9.14 14.20
C LEU A 41 -26.00 8.91 12.77
N ALA A 42 -25.42 9.57 11.79
CA ALA A 42 -25.72 9.34 10.37
C ALA A 42 -25.37 7.93 9.93
N GLY A 43 -24.23 7.39 10.41
CA GLY A 43 -23.81 6.02 10.17
C GLY A 43 -24.76 4.99 10.80
N ILE A 44 -25.20 5.21 12.03
CA ILE A 44 -26.19 4.36 12.72
C ILE A 44 -27.54 4.40 11.99
N LEU A 45 -28.01 5.59 11.60
CA LEU A 45 -29.25 5.75 10.87
C LEU A 45 -29.19 5.05 9.51
N ALA A 46 -28.11 5.22 8.76
CA ALA A 46 -27.88 4.53 7.51
C ALA A 46 -27.86 3.00 7.70
N ALA A 47 -27.16 2.51 8.73
CA ALA A 47 -27.15 1.09 9.07
C ALA A 47 -28.59 0.58 9.39
N MET A 48 -29.36 1.30 10.18
CA MET A 48 -30.76 0.92 10.46
C MET A 48 -31.60 0.83 9.19
N ILE A 49 -31.50 1.81 8.29
CA ILE A 49 -32.21 1.82 7.01
C ILE A 49 -31.80 0.61 6.16
N ILE A 50 -30.51 0.34 6.07
CA ILE A 50 -29.93 -0.77 5.30
C ILE A 50 -30.41 -2.12 5.82
N PHE A 51 -30.37 -2.35 7.14
CA PHE A 51 -30.74 -3.64 7.72
C PHE A 51 -32.26 -3.85 7.85
N THR A 52 -33.07 -2.80 7.70
CA THR A 52 -34.54 -2.91 7.81
C THR A 52 -35.20 -3.12 6.45
N SER A 53 -34.52 -2.79 5.34
CA SER A 53 -35.07 -2.88 3.98
C SER A 53 -34.59 -4.14 3.27
N SER A 54 -35.51 -4.93 2.70
CA SER A 54 -35.21 -6.14 1.93
C SER A 54 -34.33 -5.86 0.68
N ASP A 55 -34.51 -4.69 0.07
CA ASP A 55 -33.78 -4.30 -1.12
C ASP A 55 -32.30 -4.09 -0.82
N TYR A 56 -31.98 -3.44 0.32
CA TYR A 56 -30.59 -3.23 0.72
C TYR A 56 -29.89 -4.50 1.19
N THR A 57 -30.62 -5.49 1.74
CA THR A 57 -29.99 -6.77 2.13
C THR A 57 -29.54 -7.56 0.91
N SER A 58 -30.26 -7.53 -0.20
CA SER A 58 -29.83 -8.15 -1.46
C SER A 58 -28.63 -7.42 -2.07
N ILE A 59 -28.62 -6.09 -2.03
CA ILE A 59 -27.46 -5.29 -2.49
C ILE A 59 -26.21 -5.61 -1.66
N ILE A 60 -26.33 -5.73 -0.33
CA ILE A 60 -25.18 -6.10 0.54
C ILE A 60 -24.65 -7.48 0.18
N ALA A 61 -25.53 -8.45 -0.09
CA ALA A 61 -25.11 -9.79 -0.51
C ALA A 61 -24.31 -9.77 -1.82
N LEU A 62 -24.74 -8.97 -2.80
CA LEU A 62 -24.01 -8.76 -4.05
C LEU A 62 -22.65 -8.07 -3.82
N LEU A 63 -22.65 -6.97 -3.06
CA LEU A 63 -21.41 -6.25 -2.74
C LEU A 63 -20.42 -7.10 -1.96
N SER A 64 -20.90 -7.98 -1.06
CA SER A 64 -20.01 -8.88 -0.31
C SER A 64 -19.25 -9.85 -1.21
N SER A 65 -19.89 -10.35 -2.26
CA SER A 65 -19.22 -11.21 -3.26
C SER A 65 -18.19 -10.43 -4.07
N GLY A 66 -18.48 -9.18 -4.44
CA GLY A 66 -17.55 -8.28 -5.11
C GLY A 66 -16.34 -7.95 -4.24
N ILE A 67 -16.53 -7.66 -2.94
CA ILE A 67 -15.45 -7.42 -1.99
C ILE A 67 -14.52 -8.65 -1.90
N TYR A 68 -15.11 -9.85 -1.76
CA TYR A 68 -14.33 -11.09 -1.71
C TYR A 68 -13.47 -11.25 -2.96
N LEU A 69 -14.06 -11.05 -4.14
CA LEU A 69 -13.33 -11.21 -5.40
C LEU A 69 -12.24 -10.15 -5.60
N THR A 70 -12.52 -8.90 -5.24
CA THR A 70 -11.52 -7.81 -5.23
C THR A 70 -10.31 -8.17 -4.35
N LEU A 71 -10.55 -8.63 -3.12
CA LEU A 71 -9.49 -9.03 -2.20
C LEU A 71 -8.75 -10.27 -2.70
N TYR A 72 -9.45 -11.26 -3.26
CA TYR A 72 -8.88 -12.46 -3.84
C TYR A 72 -7.94 -12.12 -5.00
N VAL A 73 -8.41 -11.37 -5.99
CA VAL A 73 -7.61 -10.94 -7.14
C VAL A 73 -6.39 -10.16 -6.69
N THR A 74 -6.58 -9.16 -5.80
CA THR A 74 -5.49 -8.33 -5.30
C THR A 74 -4.43 -9.15 -4.57
N PHE A 75 -4.85 -10.04 -3.67
CA PHE A 75 -3.92 -10.85 -2.87
C PHE A 75 -3.05 -11.75 -3.74
N PHE A 76 -3.66 -12.49 -4.68
CA PHE A 76 -2.91 -13.38 -5.56
C PHE A 76 -2.08 -12.62 -6.58
N ALA A 77 -2.62 -11.54 -7.18
CA ALA A 77 -1.86 -10.70 -8.09
C ALA A 77 -0.64 -10.09 -7.40
N TYR A 78 -0.80 -9.62 -6.16
CA TYR A 78 0.30 -9.03 -5.39
C TYR A 78 1.36 -10.07 -5.01
N ALA A 79 0.93 -11.28 -4.61
CA ALA A 79 1.87 -12.36 -4.31
C ALA A 79 2.74 -12.72 -5.53
N PHE A 80 2.15 -12.82 -6.72
CA PHE A 80 2.92 -13.03 -7.96
C PHE A 80 3.76 -11.80 -8.33
N ALA A 81 3.24 -10.59 -8.16
CA ALA A 81 3.99 -9.37 -8.42
C ALA A 81 5.24 -9.24 -7.55
N LEU A 82 5.16 -9.63 -6.27
CA LEU A 82 6.33 -9.70 -5.38
C LEU A 82 7.42 -10.62 -5.93
N ILE A 83 7.04 -11.77 -6.48
CA ILE A 83 7.98 -12.74 -7.06
C ILE A 83 8.58 -12.19 -8.37
N PHE A 84 7.76 -11.71 -9.30
CA PHE A 84 8.22 -11.15 -10.57
C PHE A 84 9.08 -9.90 -10.34
N GLY A 85 8.65 -9.03 -9.44
CA GLY A 85 9.39 -7.84 -9.05
C GLY A 85 10.73 -8.16 -8.41
N LEU A 86 10.79 -9.16 -7.51
CA LEU A 86 12.04 -9.58 -6.89
C LEU A 86 13.02 -10.13 -7.93
N ILE A 87 12.56 -11.00 -8.82
CA ILE A 87 13.40 -11.57 -9.89
C ILE A 87 13.94 -10.44 -10.78
N ALA A 88 13.05 -9.58 -11.30
CA ALA A 88 13.46 -8.50 -12.18
C ALA A 88 14.33 -7.44 -11.46
N GLY A 89 14.03 -7.12 -10.21
CA GLY A 89 14.84 -6.22 -9.39
C GLY A 89 16.25 -6.75 -9.15
N LEU A 90 16.39 -8.04 -8.83
CA LEU A 90 17.69 -8.69 -8.68
C LEU A 90 18.46 -8.76 -10.01
N MET A 91 17.78 -9.00 -11.13
CA MET A 91 18.38 -8.93 -12.46
C MET A 91 18.97 -7.55 -12.74
N ARG A 92 18.29 -6.47 -12.36
CA ARG A 92 18.74 -5.07 -12.55
C ARG A 92 19.89 -4.65 -11.63
N VAL A 93 20.12 -5.34 -10.53
CA VAL A 93 21.30 -5.13 -9.66
C VAL A 93 22.47 -6.04 -10.05
N SER A 94 22.25 -6.99 -10.96
CA SER A 94 23.26 -7.96 -11.39
C SER A 94 24.41 -7.30 -12.17
N ARG A 95 25.62 -7.83 -11.97
CA ARG A 95 26.78 -7.46 -12.78
C ARG A 95 26.83 -8.14 -14.15
N ASN A 96 25.96 -9.14 -14.36
CA ASN A 96 25.86 -9.82 -15.66
C ASN A 96 25.08 -8.90 -16.63
N PRO A 97 25.67 -8.49 -17.75
CA PRO A 97 25.03 -7.56 -18.69
C PRO A 97 23.75 -8.13 -19.32
N ILE A 98 23.67 -9.45 -19.50
CA ILE A 98 22.47 -10.10 -20.06
C ILE A 98 21.30 -9.99 -19.07
N LEU A 99 21.52 -10.33 -17.80
CA LEU A 99 20.50 -10.21 -16.77
C LEU A 99 20.06 -8.77 -16.58
N TYR A 100 21.02 -7.84 -16.49
CA TYR A 100 20.73 -6.42 -16.35
C TYR A 100 19.87 -5.89 -17.51
N THR A 101 20.27 -6.19 -18.75
CA THR A 101 19.54 -5.72 -19.93
C THR A 101 18.14 -6.31 -20.00
N THR A 102 17.98 -7.62 -19.73
CA THR A 102 16.66 -8.28 -19.76
C THR A 102 15.75 -7.71 -18.66
N GLY A 103 16.24 -7.56 -17.44
CA GLY A 103 15.45 -6.98 -16.35
C GLY A 103 15.08 -5.51 -16.61
N THR A 104 16.00 -4.74 -17.20
CA THR A 104 15.75 -3.35 -17.56
C THR A 104 14.71 -3.26 -18.68
N LEU A 105 14.85 -4.08 -19.73
CA LEU A 105 13.89 -4.11 -20.84
C LEU A 105 12.47 -4.43 -20.35
N TYR A 106 12.31 -5.44 -19.49
CA TYR A 106 11.03 -5.78 -18.89
C TYR A 106 10.43 -4.56 -18.15
N VAL A 107 11.19 -3.94 -17.28
CA VAL A 107 10.71 -2.83 -16.45
C VAL A 107 10.35 -1.60 -17.29
N GLU A 108 11.21 -1.20 -18.25
CA GLU A 108 10.99 -0.03 -19.08
C GLU A 108 9.79 -0.21 -20.02
N VAL A 109 9.66 -1.38 -20.65
CA VAL A 109 8.54 -1.67 -21.56
C VAL A 109 7.22 -1.71 -20.78
N ILE A 110 7.17 -2.48 -19.67
CA ILE A 110 5.92 -2.65 -18.91
C ILE A 110 5.49 -1.34 -18.27
N ARG A 111 6.39 -0.57 -17.67
CA ARG A 111 6.05 0.72 -17.05
C ARG A 111 5.73 1.82 -18.09
N GLY A 112 6.17 1.66 -19.33
CA GLY A 112 5.83 2.58 -20.41
C GLY A 112 4.40 2.42 -20.97
N ILE A 113 3.71 1.32 -20.63
CA ILE A 113 2.36 1.00 -21.11
C ILE A 113 1.34 1.24 -19.99
N PRO A 114 0.21 1.95 -20.21
CA PRO A 114 -0.84 2.09 -19.22
C PRO A 114 -1.38 0.72 -18.73
N LEU A 115 -1.59 0.57 -17.43
CA LEU A 115 -1.98 -0.71 -16.81
C LEU A 115 -3.26 -1.31 -17.43
N LEU A 116 -4.27 -0.47 -17.71
CA LEU A 116 -5.50 -0.92 -18.37
C LEU A 116 -5.21 -1.53 -19.75
N VAL A 117 -4.30 -0.93 -20.52
CA VAL A 117 -3.91 -1.46 -21.84
C VAL A 117 -3.21 -2.81 -21.69
N GLN A 118 -2.37 -2.97 -20.66
CA GLN A 118 -1.72 -4.25 -20.37
C GLN A 118 -2.75 -5.34 -20.06
N ILE A 119 -3.77 -5.02 -19.21
CA ILE A 119 -4.85 -5.95 -18.86
C ILE A 119 -5.62 -6.37 -20.11
N LEU A 120 -6.05 -5.40 -20.93
CA LEU A 120 -6.80 -5.69 -22.16
C LEU A 120 -5.97 -6.49 -23.18
N TYR A 121 -4.69 -6.15 -23.33
CA TYR A 121 -3.79 -6.89 -24.23
C TYR A 121 -3.55 -8.32 -23.77
N PHE A 122 -3.37 -8.51 -22.46
CA PHE A 122 -3.23 -9.85 -21.89
C PHE A 122 -4.49 -10.69 -22.15
N PHE A 123 -5.66 -10.12 -21.86
CA PHE A 123 -6.96 -10.79 -21.98
C PHE A 123 -7.29 -11.16 -23.44
N TYR A 124 -7.18 -10.20 -24.37
CA TYR A 124 -7.60 -10.41 -25.76
C TYR A 124 -6.55 -11.09 -26.65
N VAL A 125 -5.28 -11.02 -26.27
CA VAL A 125 -4.18 -11.50 -27.15
C VAL A 125 -3.36 -12.60 -26.48
N ILE A 126 -2.82 -12.37 -25.28
CA ILE A 126 -1.85 -13.29 -24.69
C ILE A 126 -2.55 -14.54 -24.13
N ALA A 127 -3.62 -14.36 -23.36
CA ALA A 127 -4.30 -15.47 -22.70
C ALA A 127 -4.92 -16.46 -23.70
N PRO A 128 -5.65 -16.06 -24.75
CA PRO A 128 -6.12 -16.97 -25.78
C PRO A 128 -4.97 -17.69 -26.51
N PHE A 129 -3.91 -16.95 -26.85
CA PHE A 129 -2.73 -17.52 -27.50
C PHE A 129 -2.05 -18.61 -26.65
N LEU A 130 -2.00 -18.45 -25.33
CA LEU A 130 -1.47 -19.44 -24.41
C LEU A 130 -2.43 -20.61 -24.23
N ALA A 131 -3.72 -20.33 -24.05
CA ALA A 131 -4.75 -21.37 -23.89
C ALA A 131 -4.76 -22.38 -25.04
N ASP A 132 -4.58 -21.91 -26.29
CA ASP A 132 -4.56 -22.77 -27.47
C ASP A 132 -3.29 -23.66 -27.59
N ARG A 133 -2.26 -23.41 -26.77
CA ARG A 133 -0.97 -24.12 -26.82
C ARG A 133 -0.70 -25.00 -25.62
N VAL A 134 -1.48 -24.83 -24.56
CA VAL A 134 -1.32 -25.59 -23.31
C VAL A 134 -2.33 -26.73 -23.29
N PRO A 135 -1.94 -27.98 -22.95
CA PRO A 135 -2.87 -29.11 -22.89
C PRO A 135 -3.86 -28.99 -21.73
N GLU A 136 -5.03 -29.61 -21.87
CA GLU A 136 -5.98 -29.74 -20.76
C GLU A 136 -5.34 -30.45 -19.53
N PRO A 137 -5.70 -30.04 -18.30
CA PRO A 137 -6.70 -29.03 -17.92
C PRO A 137 -6.15 -27.60 -17.78
N PHE A 138 -4.90 -27.35 -18.14
CA PHE A 138 -4.24 -26.05 -17.92
C PHE A 138 -4.76 -24.93 -18.84
N ASP A 139 -5.34 -25.29 -20.00
CA ASP A 139 -5.98 -24.31 -20.90
C ASP A 139 -7.13 -23.57 -20.23
N GLN A 140 -7.93 -24.25 -19.41
CA GLN A 140 -9.05 -23.67 -18.67
C GLN A 140 -8.60 -22.57 -17.69
N TRP A 141 -7.37 -22.68 -17.18
CA TRP A 141 -6.82 -21.67 -16.30
C TRP A 141 -6.61 -20.33 -17.03
N PHE A 142 -6.16 -20.38 -18.31
CA PHE A 142 -5.99 -19.20 -19.18
C PHE A 142 -7.29 -18.74 -19.84
N ARG A 143 -8.43 -19.37 -19.60
CA ARG A 143 -9.76 -18.98 -20.05
C ARG A 143 -10.60 -18.42 -18.90
N SER A 144 -10.01 -18.21 -17.73
CA SER A 144 -10.68 -17.61 -16.57
C SER A 144 -10.33 -16.12 -16.48
N GLU A 145 -11.31 -15.27 -16.64
CA GLU A 145 -11.15 -13.79 -16.55
C GLU A 145 -10.46 -13.37 -15.25
N VAL A 146 -10.77 -14.08 -14.15
CA VAL A 146 -10.15 -13.83 -12.83
C VAL A 146 -8.65 -14.13 -12.85
N ASN A 147 -8.25 -15.27 -13.41
CA ASN A 147 -6.84 -15.67 -13.48
C ASN A 147 -6.05 -14.77 -14.45
N GLU A 148 -6.68 -14.40 -15.56
CA GLU A 148 -6.12 -13.48 -16.54
C GLU A 148 -5.89 -12.10 -15.91
N GLY A 149 -6.86 -11.58 -15.15
CA GLY A 149 -6.75 -10.34 -14.39
C GLY A 149 -5.61 -10.42 -13.35
N ILE A 150 -5.51 -11.52 -12.61
CA ILE A 150 -4.44 -11.75 -11.63
C ILE A 150 -3.06 -11.67 -12.30
N ILE A 151 -2.86 -12.36 -13.43
CA ILE A 151 -1.55 -12.37 -14.10
C ILE A 151 -1.23 -11.04 -14.76
N ALA A 152 -2.19 -10.41 -15.39
CA ALA A 152 -1.99 -9.10 -16.00
C ALA A 152 -1.57 -8.04 -14.96
N LEU A 153 -2.27 -8.00 -13.82
CA LEU A 153 -1.90 -7.15 -12.69
C LEU A 153 -0.52 -7.51 -12.12
N ALA A 154 -0.23 -8.81 -11.99
CA ALA A 154 1.04 -9.29 -11.46
C ALA A 154 2.23 -8.89 -12.35
N ILE A 155 2.08 -8.97 -13.66
CA ILE A 155 3.11 -8.55 -14.63
C ILE A 155 3.29 -7.03 -14.55
N GLY A 156 2.21 -6.26 -14.57
CA GLY A 156 2.26 -4.81 -14.48
C GLY A 156 2.94 -4.33 -13.19
N TYR A 157 2.40 -4.75 -12.05
CA TYR A 157 2.95 -4.37 -10.75
C TYR A 157 4.33 -4.97 -10.46
N GLY A 158 4.64 -6.14 -11.02
CA GLY A 158 5.99 -6.72 -10.93
C GLY A 158 7.07 -5.78 -11.43
N ALA A 159 6.80 -5.01 -12.49
CA ALA A 159 7.73 -4.02 -13.01
C ALA A 159 7.91 -2.82 -12.05
N TYR A 160 6.84 -2.37 -11.37
CA TYR A 160 6.95 -1.33 -10.33
C TYR A 160 7.71 -1.83 -9.11
N LEU A 161 7.39 -3.03 -8.62
CA LEU A 161 8.07 -3.65 -7.48
C LEU A 161 9.55 -3.95 -7.77
N ALA A 162 9.90 -4.28 -9.01
CA ALA A 162 11.30 -4.45 -9.43
C ALA A 162 12.14 -3.18 -9.16
N GLU A 163 11.55 -2.01 -9.42
CA GLU A 163 12.20 -0.73 -9.13
C GLU A 163 12.32 -0.47 -7.64
N VAL A 164 11.29 -0.82 -6.85
CA VAL A 164 11.32 -0.72 -5.38
C VAL A 164 12.44 -1.59 -4.81
N TYR A 165 12.57 -2.84 -5.26
CA TYR A 165 13.63 -3.74 -4.82
C TYR A 165 15.02 -3.21 -5.21
N ARG A 166 15.20 -2.77 -6.46
CA ARG A 166 16.45 -2.19 -6.94
C ARG A 166 16.84 -0.97 -6.11
N ALA A 167 15.93 -0.01 -5.98
CA ALA A 167 16.17 1.23 -5.25
C ALA A 167 16.50 0.97 -3.77
N GLY A 168 15.80 0.04 -3.12
CA GLY A 168 16.06 -0.31 -1.72
C GLY A 168 17.43 -0.96 -1.50
N ILE A 169 17.91 -1.79 -2.44
CA ILE A 169 19.25 -2.38 -2.36
C ILE A 169 20.32 -1.31 -2.62
N GLU A 170 20.12 -0.46 -3.63
CA GLU A 170 21.09 0.59 -4.00
C GLU A 170 21.13 1.74 -2.99
N ALA A 171 20.10 1.92 -2.18
CA ALA A 171 20.06 2.91 -1.10
C ALA A 171 21.05 2.60 0.03
N ILE A 172 21.56 1.36 0.13
CA ILE A 172 22.55 1.01 1.15
C ILE A 172 23.92 1.55 0.75
N PRO A 173 24.57 2.39 1.60
CA PRO A 173 25.87 2.96 1.29
C PRO A 173 26.91 1.88 1.00
N ARG A 174 27.70 2.07 -0.05
CA ARG A 174 28.75 1.11 -0.47
C ARG A 174 29.75 0.80 0.65
N GLY A 175 30.03 1.77 1.52
CA GLY A 175 30.88 1.58 2.69
C GLY A 175 30.45 0.46 3.63
N GLN A 176 29.14 0.12 3.70
CA GLN A 176 28.64 -1.02 4.47
C GLN A 176 29.16 -2.35 3.90
N THR A 177 29.14 -2.49 2.58
CA THR A 177 29.67 -3.68 1.90
C THR A 177 31.20 -3.74 1.99
N GLU A 178 31.88 -2.60 1.86
CA GLU A 178 33.33 -2.50 1.94
C GLU A 178 33.83 -2.83 3.36
N ALA A 179 33.20 -2.28 4.39
CA ALA A 179 33.50 -2.59 5.78
C ALA A 179 33.33 -4.09 6.11
N ALA A 180 32.19 -4.67 5.67
CA ALA A 180 31.94 -6.11 5.84
C ALA A 180 33.02 -6.97 5.17
N ARG A 181 33.46 -6.58 3.97
CA ARG A 181 34.52 -7.29 3.24
C ARG A 181 35.90 -7.12 3.90
N SER A 182 36.18 -5.97 4.46
CA SER A 182 37.45 -5.72 5.22
C SER A 182 37.53 -6.60 6.48
N LEU A 183 36.38 -7.01 7.05
CA LEU A 183 36.28 -7.99 8.12
C LEU A 183 36.35 -9.46 7.65
N GLY A 184 36.68 -9.71 6.37
CA GLY A 184 36.84 -11.05 5.80
C GLY A 184 35.55 -11.70 5.27
N MET A 185 34.43 -10.99 5.25
CA MET A 185 33.20 -11.54 4.68
C MET A 185 33.29 -11.68 3.15
N SER A 186 32.80 -12.80 2.62
CA SER A 186 32.55 -12.93 1.18
C SER A 186 31.45 -11.96 0.72
N TYR A 187 31.36 -11.71 -0.59
CA TYR A 187 30.30 -10.84 -1.13
C TYR A 187 28.89 -11.35 -0.74
N VAL A 188 28.66 -12.66 -0.79
CA VAL A 188 27.39 -13.26 -0.43
C VAL A 188 27.10 -13.09 1.06
N GLN A 189 28.10 -13.23 1.92
CA GLN A 189 27.96 -12.99 3.36
C GLN A 189 27.66 -11.52 3.65
N ALA A 190 28.37 -10.59 3.04
CA ALA A 190 28.12 -9.15 3.18
C ALA A 190 26.69 -8.79 2.71
N MET A 191 26.26 -9.33 1.57
CA MET A 191 24.88 -9.14 1.08
C MET A 191 23.84 -9.69 2.06
N ARG A 192 24.02 -10.93 2.53
CA ARG A 192 23.03 -11.62 3.38
C ARG A 192 22.94 -11.03 4.79
N TYR A 193 24.06 -10.69 5.41
CA TYR A 193 24.11 -10.33 6.83
C TYR A 193 24.14 -8.81 7.08
N VAL A 194 24.55 -8.02 6.09
CA VAL A 194 24.71 -6.56 6.25
C VAL A 194 23.74 -5.79 5.34
N VAL A 195 23.77 -6.03 4.03
CA VAL A 195 23.00 -5.24 3.06
C VAL A 195 21.52 -5.60 3.09
N LEU A 196 21.18 -6.88 2.96
CA LEU A 196 19.79 -7.33 2.82
C LEU A 196 18.90 -6.98 4.02
N PRO A 197 19.33 -7.13 5.31
CA PRO A 197 18.51 -6.73 6.45
C PRO A 197 18.22 -5.23 6.50
N GLN A 198 19.15 -4.41 6.02
CA GLN A 198 18.97 -2.96 5.93
C GLN A 198 18.03 -2.61 4.75
N ALA A 199 18.26 -3.21 3.58
CA ALA A 199 17.44 -3.01 2.39
C ALA A 199 15.97 -3.37 2.63
N ILE A 200 15.67 -4.48 3.30
CA ILE A 200 14.30 -4.90 3.62
C ILE A 200 13.55 -3.79 4.39
N ARG A 201 14.19 -3.15 5.35
CA ARG A 201 13.56 -2.07 6.13
C ARG A 201 13.20 -0.85 5.28
N ILE A 202 13.97 -0.60 4.22
CA ILE A 202 13.73 0.50 3.26
C ILE A 202 12.63 0.10 2.27
N ILE A 203 12.59 -1.17 1.85
CA ILE A 203 11.68 -1.71 0.86
C ILE A 203 10.25 -1.90 1.40
N LEU A 204 10.11 -2.31 2.67
CA LEU A 204 8.80 -2.66 3.24
C LEU A 204 7.74 -1.54 3.17
N PRO A 205 8.02 -0.26 3.52
CA PRO A 205 7.01 0.79 3.43
C PRO A 205 6.51 1.05 2.00
N PRO A 206 7.36 1.18 0.96
CA PRO A 206 6.90 1.26 -0.44
C PRO A 206 6.07 0.05 -0.86
N LEU A 207 6.47 -1.19 -0.51
CA LEU A 207 5.67 -2.38 -0.80
C LEU A 207 4.27 -2.28 -0.20
N GLY A 208 4.13 -1.82 1.05
CA GLY A 208 2.81 -1.61 1.65
C GLY A 208 1.95 -0.60 0.89
N ASN A 209 2.54 0.48 0.41
CA ASN A 209 1.86 1.48 -0.41
C ASN A 209 1.43 0.91 -1.77
N ASP A 210 2.29 0.12 -2.41
CA ASP A 210 1.99 -0.53 -3.69
C ASP A 210 0.88 -1.57 -3.55
N PHE A 211 0.79 -2.29 -2.42
CA PHE A 211 -0.35 -3.17 -2.14
C PHE A 211 -1.67 -2.41 -2.11
N VAL A 212 -1.72 -1.26 -1.41
CA VAL A 212 -2.92 -0.41 -1.37
C VAL A 212 -3.25 0.17 -2.74
N SER A 213 -2.24 0.51 -3.54
CA SER A 213 -2.43 0.98 -4.92
C SER A 213 -3.01 -0.13 -5.79
N MET A 214 -2.45 -1.35 -5.73
CA MET A 214 -2.99 -2.51 -6.47
C MET A 214 -4.43 -2.83 -6.07
N LEU A 215 -4.79 -2.69 -4.77
CA LEU A 215 -6.16 -2.89 -4.32
C LEU A 215 -7.15 -1.93 -5.01
N LYS A 216 -6.73 -0.69 -5.29
CA LYS A 216 -7.55 0.27 -6.05
C LYS A 216 -7.53 -0.04 -7.55
N ASP A 217 -6.39 -0.40 -8.10
CA ASP A 217 -6.21 -0.68 -9.52
C ASP A 217 -6.79 -2.03 -9.94
N SER A 218 -7.10 -2.93 -8.97
CA SER A 218 -7.84 -4.16 -9.27
C SER A 218 -9.22 -3.87 -9.87
N ALA A 219 -9.81 -2.70 -9.59
CA ALA A 219 -11.02 -2.21 -10.25
C ALA A 219 -10.92 -2.17 -11.79
N LEU A 220 -9.71 -2.04 -12.35
CA LEU A 220 -9.49 -2.09 -13.80
C LEU A 220 -9.80 -3.46 -14.40
N THR A 221 -9.80 -4.54 -13.60
CA THR A 221 -10.16 -5.88 -14.09
C THR A 221 -11.63 -6.02 -14.42
N SER A 222 -12.48 -5.10 -13.96
CA SER A 222 -13.89 -5.02 -14.38
C SER A 222 -14.04 -4.81 -15.89
N ALA A 223 -13.03 -4.17 -16.54
CA ALA A 223 -13.01 -3.99 -17.99
C ALA A 223 -12.90 -5.30 -18.79
N ILE A 224 -12.50 -6.40 -18.14
CA ILE A 224 -12.46 -7.75 -18.70
C ILE A 224 -13.52 -8.67 -18.06
N SER A 225 -14.61 -8.09 -17.56
CA SER A 225 -15.77 -8.79 -16.98
C SER A 225 -15.52 -9.51 -15.65
N VAL A 226 -14.43 -9.24 -14.95
CA VAL A 226 -14.25 -9.69 -13.57
C VAL A 226 -15.29 -8.98 -12.70
N LYS A 227 -16.18 -9.77 -12.07
CA LYS A 227 -17.28 -9.25 -11.23
C LYS A 227 -16.79 -8.82 -9.85
N ASP A 228 -15.86 -7.88 -9.84
CA ASP A 228 -15.34 -7.26 -8.62
C ASP A 228 -16.34 -6.24 -8.04
N LEU A 229 -15.94 -5.53 -6.99
CA LEU A 229 -16.76 -4.49 -6.36
C LEU A 229 -17.13 -3.34 -7.31
N THR A 230 -16.41 -3.15 -8.40
CA THR A 230 -16.61 -2.04 -9.35
C THR A 230 -17.64 -2.36 -10.41
N LEU A 231 -17.82 -3.64 -10.74
CA LEU A 231 -18.76 -4.09 -11.78
C LEU A 231 -20.20 -4.26 -11.24
N TRP A 232 -20.37 -4.38 -9.92
CA TRP A 232 -21.67 -4.48 -9.23
C TRP A 232 -22.17 -3.12 -8.75
#